data_3dc317bd27873a67bfd17631c2109a9d
#
_entry.id   3dc317bd27873a67bfd17631c2109a9d
#
_cell.length_a   1.000
_cell.length_b   1.000
_cell.length_c   1.000
_cell.angle_alpha   90.00
_cell.angle_beta   90.00
_cell.angle_gamma   90.00
#
_symmetry.space_group_name_H-M   'P 1'
#
loop_
_entity.id
_entity.type
_entity.pdbx_description
1 polymer ?
#
loop_
_entity_poly.entity_id
_entity_poly.type
_entity_poly.pdbx_seq_one_letter_code
_entity_poly.pdbx_strand_id
1 'polypeptide(L)'
;MPLFSWLNCSFCSAPSPQILVAAVASKKEQTFMQLASSGAEPTVSLQSDAKVMGLVGLAHASSHFSHLLLPLMFPIFIRDFGWSYSELGLLSTLFFVVSGVGQASAGFVVDRLGARPVLFSSLVLFTLACLLASVAEGYAALMAVAVLAGLGNAPFHPVDFTILNQRVSSPRLGYAFSVHGLSGNLGWAVAPVFFTVTGALWGWRQAFVAAAVLYALVLLVLVLNRASLKTEPSARSQVGAGVANDLAFMRLPVVWWCFAFFFLSTMTLAVVQSFGPSILKAAHGASLEMATLTITAYMLCGALGMLVGGFVAAQAARSAKVVAMSMGAGAMLLLVCSTGWLGAMGTMVGLAATGFAVGVGGPSRDMMIKKATPKGATGRVYGTVYSGLDLGFAVSPVIFGALMDKGQYGATLAGAAVFLMLAVVAAGAVGKRTVAR
;
A
#
# COMPACT_ATOMS: atom_id res chain seq x y z
N MET A 1 -30.70 60.19 -71.69
CA MET A 1 -31.92 59.83 -70.94
C MET A 1 -32.19 58.34 -71.15
N PRO A 2 -32.53 57.52 -70.17
CA PRO A 2 -32.49 57.59 -68.65
C PRO A 2 -31.59 56.49 -68.06
N LEU A 3 -30.96 56.58 -67.03
CA LEU A 3 -31.18 56.55 -65.54
C LEU A 3 -31.83 55.28 -65.01
N PHE A 4 -31.11 54.69 -63.98
CA PHE A 4 -31.51 53.77 -62.91
C PHE A 4 -31.68 52.30 -63.22
N SER A 5 -30.74 51.49 -62.79
CA SER A 5 -31.00 50.32 -61.96
C SER A 5 -29.67 49.63 -61.51
N TRP A 6 -29.23 49.85 -60.29
CA TRP A 6 -28.30 48.95 -59.54
C TRP A 6 -28.48 49.16 -58.06
N LEU A 7 -29.30 48.32 -57.43
CA LEU A 7 -29.23 48.05 -55.99
C LEU A 7 -29.97 46.72 -55.74
N ASN A 8 -29.25 45.62 -55.81
CA ASN A 8 -29.63 44.41 -55.12
C ASN A 8 -28.50 44.01 -54.18
N CYS A 9 -28.60 44.46 -52.94
CA CYS A 9 -27.77 44.04 -51.86
C CYS A 9 -28.31 42.68 -51.34
N SER A 10 -27.65 41.58 -51.68
CA SER A 10 -27.97 40.24 -51.15
C SER A 10 -27.63 40.21 -49.67
N PHE A 11 -28.66 40.05 -48.84
CA PHE A 11 -28.56 39.81 -47.42
C PHE A 11 -27.67 38.60 -47.15
N CYS A 12 -26.51 38.77 -46.53
CA CYS A 12 -25.78 37.74 -45.81
C CYS A 12 -26.62 37.31 -44.58
N SER A 13 -27.42 36.26 -44.73
CA SER A 13 -28.06 35.62 -43.58
C SER A 13 -27.00 34.90 -42.77
N ALA A 14 -26.77 35.36 -41.54
CA ALA A 14 -25.97 34.64 -40.53
C ALA A 14 -26.54 33.23 -40.29
N PRO A 15 -25.74 32.18 -40.23
CA PRO A 15 -26.24 30.84 -39.99
C PRO A 15 -26.97 30.76 -38.64
N SER A 16 -28.11 30.07 -38.64
CA SER A 16 -28.91 29.92 -37.43
C SER A 16 -28.11 29.24 -36.28
N PRO A 17 -28.40 29.56 -35.02
CA PRO A 17 -27.70 28.97 -33.88
C PRO A 17 -27.70 27.42 -33.92
N GLN A 18 -28.69 26.81 -34.51
CA GLN A 18 -28.80 25.35 -34.68
C GLN A 18 -27.74 24.79 -35.65
N ILE A 19 -27.38 25.50 -36.71
CA ILE A 19 -26.34 25.09 -37.64
C ILE A 19 -24.95 25.20 -36.99
N LEU A 20 -24.75 26.22 -36.17
CA LEU A 20 -23.48 26.38 -35.41
C LEU A 20 -23.26 25.28 -34.36
N VAL A 21 -24.32 24.91 -33.64
CA VAL A 21 -24.31 23.80 -32.68
C VAL A 21 -24.05 22.46 -33.36
N ALA A 22 -24.70 22.21 -34.50
CA ALA A 22 -24.48 20.98 -35.28
C ALA A 22 -23.05 20.91 -35.85
N ALA A 23 -22.49 22.02 -36.33
CA ALA A 23 -21.10 22.09 -36.82
C ALA A 23 -20.05 21.87 -35.70
N VAL A 24 -20.30 22.38 -34.50
CA VAL A 24 -19.42 22.16 -33.31
C VAL A 24 -19.53 20.72 -32.82
N ALA A 25 -20.73 20.11 -32.83
CA ALA A 25 -20.94 18.71 -32.50
C ALA A 25 -20.24 17.78 -33.51
N SER A 26 -20.41 18.02 -34.80
CA SER A 26 -19.76 17.26 -35.87
C SER A 26 -18.22 17.35 -35.82
N LYS A 27 -17.69 18.54 -35.52
CA LYS A 27 -16.23 18.73 -35.37
C LYS A 27 -15.67 18.00 -34.14
N LYS A 28 -16.43 17.95 -33.05
CA LYS A 28 -16.09 17.13 -31.86
C LYS A 28 -16.14 15.64 -32.18
N GLU A 29 -17.15 15.17 -32.87
CA GLU A 29 -17.25 13.75 -33.29
C GLU A 29 -16.16 13.36 -34.29
N GLN A 30 -15.83 14.20 -35.25
CA GLN A 30 -14.72 13.96 -36.19
C GLN A 30 -13.37 13.93 -35.47
N THR A 31 -13.14 14.83 -34.51
CA THR A 31 -11.93 14.81 -33.69
C THR A 31 -11.86 13.55 -32.78
N PHE A 32 -13.00 13.12 -32.26
CA PHE A 32 -13.10 11.87 -31.49
C PHE A 32 -12.87 10.62 -32.34
N MET A 33 -13.40 10.59 -33.56
CA MET A 33 -13.15 9.48 -34.51
C MET A 33 -11.70 9.47 -35.03
N GLN A 34 -11.08 10.63 -35.27
CA GLN A 34 -9.65 10.70 -35.61
C GLN A 34 -8.73 10.28 -34.48
N LEU A 35 -9.07 10.61 -33.23
CA LEU A 35 -8.34 10.12 -32.03
C LEU A 35 -8.55 8.60 -31.83
N ALA A 36 -9.75 8.09 -32.08
CA ALA A 36 -10.04 6.65 -32.01
C ALA A 36 -9.34 5.85 -33.12
N SER A 37 -9.18 6.42 -34.32
CA SER A 37 -8.49 5.77 -35.45
C SER A 37 -6.97 5.82 -35.35
N SER A 38 -6.42 6.76 -34.58
CA SER A 38 -4.97 6.87 -34.38
C SER A 38 -4.40 5.90 -33.35
N GLY A 39 -5.24 5.14 -32.62
CA GLY A 39 -4.80 4.23 -31.55
C GLY A 39 -4.03 4.90 -30.42
N ALA A 40 -3.95 6.23 -30.41
CA ALA A 40 -3.30 7.01 -29.37
C ALA A 40 -4.27 7.13 -28.18
N GLU A 41 -4.07 6.35 -27.11
CA GLU A 41 -4.68 6.68 -25.83
C GLU A 41 -4.40 8.16 -25.51
N PRO A 42 -5.41 8.90 -24.99
CA PRO A 42 -5.17 10.30 -24.59
C PRO A 42 -4.00 10.34 -23.63
N THR A 43 -2.91 10.98 -24.03
CA THR A 43 -1.69 11.06 -23.23
C THR A 43 -1.97 11.85 -21.96
N VAL A 44 -2.25 11.13 -20.86
CA VAL A 44 -2.35 11.74 -19.54
C VAL A 44 -1.03 12.43 -19.24
N SER A 45 -1.07 13.71 -18.84
CA SER A 45 0.15 14.49 -18.61
C SER A 45 0.96 13.86 -17.47
N LEU A 46 2.29 13.91 -17.56
CA LEU A 46 3.19 13.49 -16.48
C LEU A 46 2.84 14.19 -15.16
N GLN A 47 2.49 15.46 -15.22
CA GLN A 47 2.12 16.26 -14.06
C GLN A 47 0.84 15.74 -13.37
N SER A 48 -0.15 15.29 -14.15
CA SER A 48 -1.36 14.68 -13.61
C SER A 48 -1.06 13.35 -12.91
N ASP A 49 -0.28 12.48 -13.54
CA ASP A 49 0.11 11.19 -12.96
C ASP A 49 0.92 11.39 -11.68
N ALA A 50 1.93 12.28 -11.71
CA ALA A 50 2.76 12.59 -10.56
C ALA A 50 1.94 13.15 -9.38
N LYS A 51 0.95 14.00 -9.67
CA LYS A 51 0.02 14.51 -8.67
C LYS A 51 -0.78 13.39 -8.00
N VAL A 52 -1.34 12.48 -8.78
CA VAL A 52 -2.10 11.33 -8.23
C VAL A 52 -1.19 10.42 -7.41
N MET A 53 0.01 10.10 -7.92
CA MET A 53 1.00 9.28 -7.21
C MET A 53 1.39 9.92 -5.86
N GLY A 54 1.61 11.24 -5.84
CA GLY A 54 1.96 11.98 -4.61
C GLY A 54 0.83 12.01 -3.59
N LEU A 55 -0.43 12.22 -4.03
CA LEU A 55 -1.59 12.22 -3.14
C LEU A 55 -1.87 10.82 -2.55
N VAL A 56 -1.81 9.78 -3.37
CA VAL A 56 -1.95 8.39 -2.90
C VAL A 56 -0.77 8.01 -2.00
N GLY A 57 0.45 8.41 -2.36
CA GLY A 57 1.63 8.18 -1.53
C GLY A 57 1.53 8.84 -0.15
N LEU A 58 1.03 10.08 -0.06
CA LEU A 58 0.78 10.78 1.21
C LEU A 58 -0.25 10.03 2.06
N ALA A 59 -1.35 9.58 1.45
CA ALA A 59 -2.36 8.79 2.12
C ALA A 59 -1.78 7.46 2.62
N HIS A 60 -1.02 6.76 1.78
CA HIS A 60 -0.41 5.46 2.13
C HIS A 60 0.65 5.58 3.23
N ALA A 61 1.47 6.64 3.22
CA ALA A 61 2.37 6.93 4.33
C ALA A 61 1.62 7.10 5.65
N SER A 62 0.43 7.69 5.62
CA SER A 62 -0.44 7.84 6.80
C SER A 62 -0.93 6.49 7.33
N SER A 63 -1.25 5.54 6.45
CA SER A 63 -1.59 4.16 6.82
C SER A 63 -0.44 3.48 7.56
N HIS A 64 0.77 3.47 6.99
CA HIS A 64 1.93 2.85 7.62
C HIS A 64 2.37 3.55 8.91
N PHE A 65 2.21 4.88 9.00
CA PHE A 65 2.39 5.62 10.25
C PHE A 65 1.43 5.10 11.34
N SER A 66 0.19 4.74 10.99
CA SER A 66 -0.80 4.23 11.94
C SER A 66 -0.43 2.88 12.57
N HIS A 67 0.34 2.04 11.88
CA HIS A 67 0.81 0.76 12.41
C HIS A 67 1.63 0.90 13.70
N LEU A 68 2.28 2.05 13.87
CA LEU A 68 3.19 2.31 14.98
C LEU A 68 2.59 3.22 16.07
N LEU A 69 1.32 3.64 15.95
CA LEU A 69 0.65 4.51 16.93
C LEU A 69 0.73 3.96 18.36
N LEU A 70 0.36 2.70 18.54
CA LEU A 70 0.36 2.07 19.86
C LEU A 70 1.73 1.45 20.22
N PRO A 71 2.43 0.71 19.33
CA PRO A 71 3.70 0.09 19.67
C PRO A 71 4.77 1.03 20.20
N LEU A 72 4.85 2.25 19.68
CA LEU A 72 5.83 3.25 20.14
C LEU A 72 5.55 3.73 21.55
N MET A 73 4.34 3.57 22.05
CA MET A 73 3.94 3.97 23.40
C MET A 73 4.10 2.86 24.43
N PHE A 74 4.42 1.63 24.04
CA PHE A 74 4.52 0.49 24.96
C PHE A 74 5.41 0.77 26.20
N PRO A 75 6.63 1.32 26.07
CA PRO A 75 7.45 1.63 27.26
C PRO A 75 6.77 2.63 28.21
N ILE A 76 5.99 3.56 27.67
CA ILE A 76 5.24 4.54 28.45
C ILE A 76 4.06 3.86 29.13
N PHE A 77 3.31 3.02 28.42
CA PHE A 77 2.16 2.32 28.98
C PHE A 77 2.56 1.32 30.07
N ILE A 78 3.72 0.66 29.94
CA ILE A 78 4.28 -0.17 31.01
C ILE A 78 4.56 0.68 32.27
N ARG A 79 5.19 1.84 32.09
CA ARG A 79 5.55 2.73 33.20
C ARG A 79 4.31 3.34 33.87
N ASP A 80 3.35 3.83 33.07
CA ASP A 80 2.23 4.64 33.54
C ASP A 80 1.04 3.79 34.04
N PHE A 81 0.84 2.61 33.45
CA PHE A 81 -0.29 1.73 33.75
C PHE A 81 0.11 0.35 34.30
N GLY A 82 1.38 -0.02 34.27
CA GLY A 82 1.87 -1.31 34.77
C GLY A 82 1.47 -2.52 33.88
N TRP A 83 1.08 -2.32 32.62
CA TRP A 83 0.65 -3.41 31.76
C TRP A 83 1.80 -4.27 31.27
N SER A 84 1.51 -5.57 31.10
CA SER A 84 2.43 -6.56 30.57
C SER A 84 2.66 -6.41 29.05
N TYR A 85 3.77 -6.96 28.55
CA TYR A 85 4.02 -7.04 27.11
C TYR A 85 2.95 -7.85 26.38
N SER A 86 2.36 -8.86 27.02
CA SER A 86 1.26 -9.65 26.45
C SER A 86 0.01 -8.81 26.22
N GLU A 87 -0.39 -7.98 27.20
CA GLU A 87 -1.51 -7.05 27.06
C GLU A 87 -1.26 -6.03 25.95
N LEU A 88 -0.07 -5.46 25.89
CA LEU A 88 0.31 -4.50 24.86
C LEU A 88 0.39 -5.16 23.46
N GLY A 89 0.89 -6.39 23.40
CA GLY A 89 0.90 -7.19 22.19
C GLY A 89 -0.50 -7.46 21.66
N LEU A 90 -1.49 -7.69 22.55
CA LEU A 90 -2.89 -7.89 22.16
C LEU A 90 -3.49 -6.65 21.51
N LEU A 91 -3.10 -5.42 21.91
CA LEU A 91 -3.53 -4.19 21.22
C LEU A 91 -3.08 -4.16 19.76
N SER A 92 -1.81 -4.53 19.49
CA SER A 92 -1.28 -4.62 18.12
C SER A 92 -1.95 -5.74 17.33
N THR A 93 -2.14 -6.91 17.93
CA THR A 93 -2.85 -8.05 17.31
C THR A 93 -4.27 -7.64 16.91
N LEU A 94 -4.99 -6.97 17.81
CA LEU A 94 -6.35 -6.50 17.54
C LEU A 94 -6.39 -5.52 16.36
N PHE A 95 -5.44 -4.58 16.30
CA PHE A 95 -5.29 -3.67 15.16
C PHE A 95 -5.14 -4.46 13.83
N PHE A 96 -4.20 -5.40 13.76
CA PHE A 96 -3.94 -6.14 12.51
C PHE A 96 -5.05 -7.14 12.16
N VAL A 97 -5.71 -7.74 13.13
CA VAL A 97 -6.87 -8.62 12.87
C VAL A 97 -8.03 -7.79 12.29
N VAL A 98 -8.36 -6.66 12.92
CA VAL A 98 -9.43 -5.76 12.43
C VAL A 98 -9.08 -5.20 11.07
N SER A 99 -7.82 -4.79 10.87
CA SER A 99 -7.32 -4.31 9.57
C SER A 99 -7.43 -5.40 8.50
N GLY A 100 -6.92 -6.61 8.73
CA GLY A 100 -6.91 -7.69 7.74
C GLY A 100 -8.31 -8.17 7.35
N VAL A 101 -9.19 -8.40 8.33
CA VAL A 101 -10.61 -8.74 8.07
C VAL A 101 -11.32 -7.60 7.36
N GLY A 102 -11.12 -6.37 7.85
CA GLY A 102 -11.68 -5.17 7.25
C GLY A 102 -11.16 -4.94 5.83
N GLN A 103 -9.89 -5.19 5.56
CA GLN A 103 -9.27 -5.02 4.24
C GLN A 103 -9.87 -5.96 3.19
N ALA A 104 -10.10 -7.23 3.55
CA ALA A 104 -10.80 -8.17 2.67
C ALA A 104 -12.22 -7.71 2.32
N SER A 105 -12.91 -7.08 3.28
CA SER A 105 -14.28 -6.56 3.12
C SER A 105 -14.32 -5.20 2.44
N ALA A 106 -13.36 -4.32 2.72
CA ALA A 106 -13.32 -2.95 2.20
C ALA A 106 -13.26 -2.88 0.66
N GLY A 107 -12.67 -3.89 0.02
CA GLY A 107 -12.65 -3.99 -1.43
C GLY A 107 -14.05 -3.98 -2.06
N PHE A 108 -15.04 -4.61 -1.43
CA PHE A 108 -16.43 -4.59 -1.90
C PHE A 108 -17.06 -3.20 -1.76
N VAL A 109 -16.71 -2.48 -0.69
CA VAL A 109 -17.18 -1.12 -0.45
C VAL A 109 -16.58 -0.17 -1.48
N VAL A 110 -15.27 -0.29 -1.74
CA VAL A 110 -14.53 0.49 -2.75
C VAL A 110 -15.12 0.28 -4.15
N ASP A 111 -15.38 -0.96 -4.53
CA ASP A 111 -15.95 -1.27 -5.85
C ASP A 111 -17.39 -0.73 -6.02
N ARG A 112 -18.14 -0.55 -4.90
CA ARG A 112 -19.51 -0.01 -4.93
C ARG A 112 -19.58 1.51 -4.83
N LEU A 113 -18.80 2.10 -3.92
CA LEU A 113 -18.88 3.54 -3.61
C LEU A 113 -17.80 4.37 -4.34
N GLY A 114 -16.81 3.70 -4.93
CA GLY A 114 -15.58 4.33 -5.40
C GLY A 114 -14.57 4.54 -4.27
N ALA A 115 -13.30 4.72 -4.62
CA ALA A 115 -12.21 4.74 -3.66
C ALA A 115 -12.16 6.03 -2.81
N ARG A 116 -12.50 7.19 -3.39
CA ARG A 116 -12.35 8.49 -2.73
C ARG A 116 -13.11 8.64 -1.41
N PRO A 117 -14.42 8.38 -1.31
CA PRO A 117 -15.13 8.53 -0.04
C PRO A 117 -14.61 7.58 1.02
N VAL A 118 -14.21 6.37 0.64
CA VAL A 118 -13.65 5.36 1.55
C VAL A 118 -12.29 5.82 2.09
N LEU A 119 -11.42 6.43 1.25
CA LEU A 119 -10.15 7.02 1.68
C LEU A 119 -10.35 8.12 2.73
N PHE A 120 -11.32 8.99 2.50
CA PHE A 120 -11.61 10.09 3.42
C PHE A 120 -12.13 9.57 4.77
N SER A 121 -13.01 8.57 4.76
CA SER A 121 -13.47 7.95 6.01
C SER A 121 -12.35 7.28 6.80
N SER A 122 -11.36 6.68 6.13
CA SER A 122 -10.17 6.10 6.77
C SER A 122 -9.36 7.13 7.55
N LEU A 123 -9.10 8.30 6.97
CA LEU A 123 -8.38 9.38 7.65
C LEU A 123 -9.18 10.00 8.79
N VAL A 124 -10.52 10.07 8.67
CA VAL A 124 -11.39 10.44 9.79
C VAL A 124 -11.26 9.43 10.93
N LEU A 125 -11.28 8.13 10.65
CA LEU A 125 -11.14 7.09 11.66
C LEU A 125 -9.77 7.17 12.36
N PHE A 126 -8.66 7.42 11.64
CA PHE A 126 -7.35 7.66 12.26
C PHE A 126 -7.34 8.89 13.15
N THR A 127 -7.97 9.99 12.70
CA THR A 127 -8.10 11.21 13.51
C THR A 127 -8.86 10.91 14.81
N LEU A 128 -10.00 10.21 14.74
CA LEU A 128 -10.79 9.83 15.90
C LEU A 128 -10.04 8.86 16.82
N ALA A 129 -9.32 7.88 16.26
CA ALA A 129 -8.50 6.96 17.04
C ALA A 129 -7.42 7.72 17.85
N CYS A 130 -6.74 8.68 17.23
CA CYS A 130 -5.74 9.51 17.91
C CYS A 130 -6.36 10.42 18.98
N LEU A 131 -7.52 11.03 18.72
CA LEU A 131 -8.23 11.83 19.72
C LEU A 131 -8.68 10.95 20.89
N LEU A 132 -9.21 9.76 20.63
CA LEU A 132 -9.57 8.81 21.69
C LEU A 132 -8.32 8.39 22.51
N ALA A 133 -7.19 8.11 21.83
CA ALA A 133 -5.95 7.76 22.50
C ALA A 133 -5.44 8.87 23.43
N SER A 134 -5.62 10.13 23.06
CA SER A 134 -5.18 11.29 23.86
C SER A 134 -5.91 11.42 25.19
N VAL A 135 -7.12 10.88 25.28
CA VAL A 135 -7.95 10.90 26.50
C VAL A 135 -8.13 9.52 27.14
N ALA A 136 -7.40 8.51 26.65
CA ALA A 136 -7.51 7.15 27.16
C ALA A 136 -7.01 7.04 28.61
N GLU A 137 -7.83 6.52 29.51
CA GLU A 137 -7.53 6.33 30.93
C GLU A 137 -7.30 4.85 31.30
N GLY A 138 -7.56 3.92 30.37
CA GLY A 138 -7.47 2.49 30.67
C GLY A 138 -7.37 1.62 29.43
N TYR A 139 -7.16 0.33 29.67
CA TYR A 139 -6.91 -0.67 28.65
C TYR A 139 -8.05 -0.80 27.63
N ALA A 140 -9.31 -0.79 28.10
CA ALA A 140 -10.49 -0.85 27.22
C ALA A 140 -10.56 0.32 26.23
N ALA A 141 -10.15 1.53 26.63
CA ALA A 141 -10.09 2.68 25.74
C ALA A 141 -9.03 2.46 24.65
N LEU A 142 -7.86 1.92 24.99
CA LEU A 142 -6.81 1.60 24.00
C LEU A 142 -7.18 0.42 23.10
N MET A 143 -7.98 -0.55 23.57
CA MET A 143 -8.60 -1.57 22.71
C MET A 143 -9.51 -0.92 21.68
N ALA A 144 -10.35 0.05 22.08
CA ALA A 144 -11.19 0.81 21.14
C ALA A 144 -10.34 1.63 20.15
N VAL A 145 -9.24 2.23 20.58
CA VAL A 145 -8.26 2.88 19.70
C VAL A 145 -7.71 1.91 18.67
N ALA A 146 -7.30 0.69 19.09
CA ALA A 146 -6.80 -0.34 18.18
C ALA A 146 -7.84 -0.74 17.12
N VAL A 147 -9.12 -0.90 17.53
CA VAL A 147 -10.23 -1.18 16.61
C VAL A 147 -10.44 -0.04 15.63
N LEU A 148 -10.55 1.21 16.10
CA LEU A 148 -10.76 2.38 15.24
C LEU A 148 -9.61 2.57 14.25
N ALA A 149 -8.37 2.45 14.72
CA ALA A 149 -7.20 2.56 13.87
C ALA A 149 -7.11 1.39 12.86
N GLY A 150 -7.44 0.16 13.28
CA GLY A 150 -7.51 -1.00 12.41
C GLY A 150 -8.58 -0.85 11.31
N LEU A 151 -9.77 -0.36 11.66
CA LEU A 151 -10.82 -0.02 10.67
C LEU A 151 -10.38 1.09 9.72
N GLY A 152 -9.68 2.11 10.22
CA GLY A 152 -9.09 3.17 9.41
C GLY A 152 -8.04 2.64 8.45
N ASN A 153 -7.22 1.67 8.87
CA ASN A 153 -6.17 1.07 8.05
C ASN A 153 -6.70 0.14 6.95
N ALA A 154 -7.76 -0.60 7.25
CA ALA A 154 -8.30 -1.65 6.41
C ALA A 154 -8.52 -1.27 4.93
N PRO A 155 -9.06 -0.10 4.56
CA PRO A 155 -9.36 0.18 3.15
C PRO A 155 -8.16 0.64 2.31
N PHE A 156 -6.99 0.95 2.89
CA PHE A 156 -5.93 1.64 2.15
C PHE A 156 -5.48 0.90 0.89
N HIS A 157 -5.10 -0.38 0.97
CA HIS A 157 -4.64 -1.09 -0.22
C HIS A 157 -5.72 -1.21 -1.31
N PRO A 158 -6.98 -1.62 -1.04
CA PRO A 158 -8.01 -1.62 -2.08
C PRO A 158 -8.30 -0.22 -2.64
N VAL A 159 -8.25 0.84 -1.81
CA VAL A 159 -8.43 2.23 -2.25
C VAL A 159 -7.28 2.70 -3.12
N ASP A 160 -6.05 2.57 -2.63
CA ASP A 160 -4.85 3.08 -3.28
C ASP A 160 -4.66 2.46 -4.66
N PHE A 161 -4.74 1.13 -4.75
CA PHE A 161 -4.61 0.43 -6.02
C PHE A 161 -5.78 0.70 -6.96
N THR A 162 -6.99 0.94 -6.46
CA THR A 162 -8.11 1.37 -7.30
C THR A 162 -7.84 2.74 -7.91
N ILE A 163 -7.39 3.72 -7.12
CA ILE A 163 -7.04 5.06 -7.61
C ILE A 163 -5.89 4.98 -8.61
N LEU A 164 -4.79 4.32 -8.26
CA LEU A 164 -3.62 4.22 -9.15
C LEU A 164 -3.97 3.54 -10.47
N ASN A 165 -4.72 2.44 -10.44
CA ASN A 165 -5.09 1.72 -11.66
C ASN A 165 -6.08 2.49 -12.56
N GLN A 166 -6.92 3.37 -12.00
CA GLN A 166 -7.89 4.14 -12.78
C GLN A 166 -7.38 5.51 -13.21
N ARG A 167 -6.41 6.10 -12.48
CA ARG A 167 -6.01 7.51 -12.66
C ARG A 167 -4.62 7.70 -13.22
N VAL A 168 -3.73 6.70 -13.10
CA VAL A 168 -2.37 6.76 -13.62
C VAL A 168 -2.28 6.03 -14.95
N SER A 169 -1.58 6.62 -15.92
CA SER A 169 -1.39 6.04 -17.26
C SER A 169 -0.64 4.70 -17.18
N SER A 170 -1.03 3.73 -18.01
CA SER A 170 -0.46 2.37 -18.03
C SER A 170 1.07 2.32 -18.11
N PRO A 171 1.75 3.16 -18.92
CA PRO A 171 3.22 3.15 -18.98
C PRO A 171 3.90 3.55 -17.67
N ARG A 172 3.21 4.30 -16.78
CA ARG A 172 3.79 4.82 -15.53
C ARG A 172 3.35 4.07 -14.28
N LEU A 173 2.55 3.02 -14.41
CA LEU A 173 2.06 2.25 -13.24
C LEU A 173 3.17 1.57 -12.45
N GLY A 174 4.25 1.13 -13.09
CA GLY A 174 5.42 0.60 -12.38
C GLY A 174 6.04 1.62 -11.42
N TYR A 175 6.17 2.87 -11.88
CA TYR A 175 6.64 3.97 -11.03
C TYR A 175 5.63 4.32 -9.93
N ALA A 176 4.32 4.30 -10.25
CA ALA A 176 3.27 4.53 -9.27
C ALA A 176 3.32 3.52 -8.11
N PHE A 177 3.54 2.25 -8.42
CA PHE A 177 3.68 1.20 -7.41
C PHE A 177 4.99 1.33 -6.62
N SER A 178 6.07 1.83 -7.23
CA SER A 178 7.29 2.19 -6.49
C SER A 178 7.06 3.32 -5.51
N VAL A 179 6.40 4.40 -5.95
CA VAL A 179 6.08 5.56 -5.08
C VAL A 179 5.17 5.13 -3.94
N HIS A 180 4.18 4.27 -4.21
CA HIS A 180 3.30 3.70 -3.20
C HIS A 180 4.10 2.90 -2.15
N GLY A 181 4.94 1.95 -2.57
CA GLY A 181 5.76 1.18 -1.64
C GLY A 181 6.78 2.03 -0.86
N LEU A 182 7.42 3.00 -1.53
CA LEU A 182 8.35 3.94 -0.90
C LEU A 182 7.65 4.77 0.18
N SER A 183 6.45 5.29 -0.12
CA SER A 183 5.69 6.12 0.82
C SER A 183 5.29 5.34 2.08
N GLY A 184 4.96 4.05 1.96
CA GLY A 184 4.73 3.18 3.11
C GLY A 184 5.96 3.07 4.02
N ASN A 185 7.14 2.81 3.44
CA ASN A 185 8.40 2.77 4.22
C ASN A 185 8.71 4.11 4.90
N LEU A 186 8.43 5.24 4.23
CA LEU A 186 8.59 6.57 4.84
C LEU A 186 7.62 6.79 6.00
N GLY A 187 6.37 6.30 5.90
CA GLY A 187 5.40 6.34 6.99
C GLY A 187 5.93 5.64 8.24
N TRP A 188 6.47 4.43 8.10
CA TRP A 188 7.12 3.71 9.21
C TRP A 188 8.36 4.42 9.76
N ALA A 189 9.16 5.05 8.89
CA ALA A 189 10.38 5.74 9.32
C ALA A 189 10.09 7.06 10.07
N VAL A 190 9.04 7.77 9.69
CA VAL A 190 8.67 9.07 10.29
C VAL A 190 7.98 8.89 11.64
N ALA A 191 7.19 7.83 11.86
CA ALA A 191 6.42 7.65 13.08
C ALA A 191 7.26 7.65 14.37
N PRO A 192 8.40 6.92 14.48
CA PRO A 192 9.23 6.94 15.69
C PRO A 192 9.77 8.33 15.99
N VAL A 193 10.26 9.05 14.97
CA VAL A 193 10.79 10.41 15.13
C VAL A 193 9.69 11.35 15.60
N PHE A 194 8.53 11.30 14.97
CA PHE A 194 7.38 12.12 15.32
C PHE A 194 6.97 11.94 16.80
N PHE A 195 6.73 10.70 17.23
CA PHE A 195 6.29 10.40 18.58
C PHE A 195 7.36 10.66 19.63
N THR A 196 8.66 10.43 19.31
CA THR A 196 9.76 10.75 20.22
C THR A 196 9.84 12.25 20.44
N VAL A 197 9.83 13.05 19.38
CA VAL A 197 9.94 14.52 19.49
C VAL A 197 8.71 15.12 20.18
N THR A 198 7.50 14.79 19.68
CA THR A 198 6.26 15.35 20.25
C THR A 198 6.00 14.86 21.66
N GLY A 199 6.31 13.59 21.95
CA GLY A 199 6.19 13.01 23.28
C GLY A 199 7.16 13.62 24.30
N ALA A 200 8.40 13.91 23.88
CA ALA A 200 9.39 14.58 24.74
C ALA A 200 9.02 16.04 25.03
N LEU A 201 8.47 16.74 24.05
CA LEU A 201 8.11 18.16 24.18
C LEU A 201 6.82 18.37 25.00
N TRP A 202 5.82 17.53 24.77
CA TRP A 202 4.44 17.80 25.26
C TRP A 202 3.81 16.63 26.01
N GLY A 203 4.49 15.48 26.12
CA GLY A 203 3.94 14.26 26.67
C GLY A 203 3.15 13.42 25.65
N TRP A 204 2.94 12.14 25.98
CA TRP A 204 2.39 11.16 25.03
C TRP A 204 0.95 11.43 24.63
N ARG A 205 0.12 11.98 25.51
CA ARG A 205 -1.27 12.34 25.18
C ARG A 205 -1.34 13.42 24.10
N GLN A 206 -0.53 14.46 24.26
CA GLN A 206 -0.42 15.56 23.29
C GLN A 206 0.25 15.11 22.00
N ALA A 207 1.14 14.12 22.04
CA ALA A 207 1.66 13.49 20.82
C ALA A 207 0.56 12.84 20.00
N PHE A 208 -0.44 12.22 20.62
CA PHE A 208 -1.64 11.74 19.91
C PHE A 208 -2.52 12.87 19.38
N VAL A 209 -2.68 13.98 20.09
CA VAL A 209 -3.36 15.17 19.54
C VAL A 209 -2.62 15.69 18.31
N ALA A 210 -1.30 15.78 18.35
CA ALA A 210 -0.48 16.18 17.22
C ALA A 210 -0.64 15.21 16.03
N ALA A 211 -0.73 13.89 16.30
CA ALA A 211 -1.02 12.90 15.27
C ALA A 211 -2.43 13.06 14.67
N ALA A 212 -3.43 13.37 15.49
CA ALA A 212 -4.77 13.69 15.01
C ALA A 212 -4.78 14.92 14.08
N VAL A 213 -4.05 15.97 14.44
CA VAL A 213 -3.85 17.15 13.58
C VAL A 213 -3.15 16.78 12.28
N LEU A 214 -2.11 15.93 12.33
CA LEU A 214 -1.43 15.46 11.12
C LEU A 214 -2.41 14.74 10.18
N TYR A 215 -3.23 13.81 10.67
CA TYR A 215 -4.22 13.12 9.86
C TYR A 215 -5.29 14.06 9.29
N ALA A 216 -5.75 15.03 10.09
CA ALA A 216 -6.69 16.05 9.64
C ALA A 216 -6.08 16.93 8.52
N LEU A 217 -4.80 17.30 8.62
CA LEU A 217 -4.09 18.04 7.57
C LEU A 217 -3.93 17.22 6.30
N VAL A 218 -3.58 15.93 6.42
CA VAL A 218 -3.55 15.04 5.26
C VAL A 218 -4.92 14.94 4.61
N LEU A 219 -5.98 14.74 5.40
CA LEU A 219 -7.36 14.74 4.89
C LEU A 219 -7.70 16.03 4.16
N LEU A 220 -7.35 17.19 4.73
CA LEU A 220 -7.57 18.49 4.10
C LEU A 220 -6.87 18.58 2.73
N VAL A 221 -5.60 18.18 2.64
CA VAL A 221 -4.85 18.15 1.38
C VAL A 221 -5.57 17.28 0.34
N LEU A 222 -6.04 16.08 0.74
CA LEU A 222 -6.76 15.19 -0.17
C LEU A 222 -8.13 15.74 -0.58
N VAL A 223 -8.86 16.38 0.33
CA VAL A 223 -10.16 17.03 0.04
C VAL A 223 -9.99 18.19 -0.94
N LEU A 224 -8.97 19.04 -0.75
CA LEU A 224 -8.65 20.13 -1.68
C LEU A 224 -8.29 19.60 -3.09
N ASN A 225 -7.75 18.39 -3.17
CA ASN A 225 -7.39 17.74 -4.43
C ASN A 225 -8.35 16.61 -4.85
N ARG A 226 -9.57 16.60 -4.32
CA ARG A 226 -10.56 15.51 -4.49
C ARG A 226 -10.88 15.13 -5.94
N ALA A 227 -10.73 16.06 -6.88
CA ALA A 227 -10.97 15.81 -8.30
C ALA A 227 -9.96 14.82 -8.89
N SER A 228 -8.69 14.88 -8.45
CA SER A 228 -7.62 13.97 -8.90
C SER A 228 -7.81 12.54 -8.37
N LEU A 229 -8.56 12.36 -7.28
CA LEU A 229 -8.79 11.08 -6.59
C LEU A 229 -10.14 10.43 -6.95
N LYS A 230 -10.93 11.03 -7.86
CA LYS A 230 -12.22 10.51 -8.24
C LYS A 230 -12.03 9.19 -9.01
N THR A 231 -12.69 8.14 -8.55
CA THR A 231 -12.77 6.84 -9.25
C THR A 231 -14.22 6.54 -9.58
N GLU A 232 -14.43 5.81 -10.66
CA GLU A 232 -15.76 5.33 -11.01
C GLU A 232 -16.02 4.00 -10.28
N PRO A 233 -17.22 3.85 -9.67
CA PRO A 233 -17.66 2.57 -9.14
C PRO A 233 -17.65 1.49 -10.23
N SER A 234 -17.48 0.24 -9.85
CA SER A 234 -17.51 -0.87 -10.82
C SER A 234 -18.88 -0.95 -11.49
N ALA A 235 -18.92 -0.86 -12.83
CA ALA A 235 -20.16 -0.98 -13.61
C ALA A 235 -20.92 -2.28 -13.28
N ARG A 236 -20.22 -3.35 -12.93
CA ARG A 236 -20.77 -4.65 -12.54
C ARG A 236 -21.50 -4.61 -11.19
N SER A 237 -21.10 -3.70 -10.30
CA SER A 237 -21.75 -3.46 -9.00
C SER A 237 -23.06 -2.67 -9.13
N GLN A 238 -23.21 -1.90 -10.21
CA GLN A 238 -24.42 -1.09 -10.46
C GLN A 238 -25.60 -1.90 -11.03
N VAL A 239 -25.34 -3.08 -11.59
CA VAL A 239 -26.37 -3.89 -12.30
C VAL A 239 -27.01 -4.94 -11.38
N GLY A 240 -26.99 -4.79 -10.06
CA GLY A 240 -27.74 -5.68 -9.13
C GLY A 240 -27.33 -7.17 -9.22
N ALA A 241 -26.11 -7.46 -9.66
CA ALA A 241 -25.57 -8.81 -9.67
C ALA A 241 -25.50 -9.34 -8.24
N GLY A 242 -26.25 -10.40 -7.93
CA GLY A 242 -26.35 -10.97 -6.60
C GLY A 242 -24.99 -11.32 -5.99
N VAL A 243 -24.93 -11.45 -4.66
CA VAL A 243 -23.72 -11.75 -3.85
C VAL A 243 -22.88 -12.89 -4.44
N ALA A 244 -23.50 -13.90 -5.05
CA ALA A 244 -22.81 -15.00 -5.71
C ALA A 244 -21.90 -14.56 -6.88
N ASN A 245 -22.29 -13.54 -7.63
CA ASN A 245 -21.47 -12.94 -8.70
C ASN A 245 -20.35 -12.06 -8.15
N ASP A 246 -20.56 -11.43 -7.01
CA ASP A 246 -19.55 -10.60 -6.34
C ASP A 246 -18.38 -11.44 -5.79
N LEU A 247 -18.62 -12.68 -5.42
CA LEU A 247 -17.61 -13.63 -4.90
C LEU A 247 -16.95 -14.50 -6.00
N ALA A 248 -17.36 -14.34 -7.27
CA ALA A 248 -16.83 -15.16 -8.37
C ALA A 248 -15.29 -15.08 -8.52
N PHE A 249 -14.68 -13.95 -8.15
CA PHE A 249 -13.22 -13.80 -8.19
C PHE A 249 -12.50 -14.72 -7.19
N MET A 250 -13.14 -15.08 -6.07
CA MET A 250 -12.59 -16.00 -5.07
C MET A 250 -12.46 -17.45 -5.61
N ARG A 251 -13.18 -17.79 -6.68
CA ARG A 251 -13.02 -19.08 -7.37
C ARG A 251 -11.78 -19.13 -8.27
N LEU A 252 -11.10 -18.00 -8.45
CA LEU A 252 -9.90 -17.91 -9.28
C LEU A 252 -8.67 -18.34 -8.46
N PRO A 253 -8.02 -19.47 -8.78
CA PRO A 253 -6.85 -19.93 -8.04
C PRO A 253 -5.71 -18.90 -8.00
N VAL A 254 -5.62 -18.04 -9.01
CA VAL A 254 -4.60 -16.99 -9.09
C VAL A 254 -4.72 -15.98 -7.95
N VAL A 255 -5.93 -15.67 -7.49
CA VAL A 255 -6.16 -14.73 -6.36
C VAL A 255 -5.59 -15.31 -5.07
N TRP A 256 -5.81 -16.60 -4.81
CA TRP A 256 -5.28 -17.30 -3.62
C TRP A 256 -3.76 -17.47 -3.68
N TRP A 257 -3.18 -17.64 -4.86
CA TRP A 257 -1.73 -17.63 -5.00
C TRP A 257 -1.13 -16.24 -4.74
N CYS A 258 -1.81 -15.17 -5.14
CA CYS A 258 -1.42 -13.81 -4.77
C CYS A 258 -1.54 -13.57 -3.25
N PHE A 259 -2.64 -14.00 -2.62
CA PHE A 259 -2.81 -13.96 -1.16
C PHE A 259 -1.69 -14.70 -0.44
N ALA A 260 -1.45 -15.97 -0.83
CA ALA A 260 -0.39 -16.78 -0.25
C ALA A 260 1.00 -16.13 -0.40
N PHE A 261 1.26 -15.50 -1.54
CA PHE A 261 2.49 -14.76 -1.77
C PHE A 261 2.67 -13.63 -0.73
N PHE A 262 1.63 -12.83 -0.50
CA PHE A 262 1.68 -11.76 0.50
C PHE A 262 1.85 -12.30 1.92
N PHE A 263 1.05 -13.28 2.30
CA PHE A 263 1.16 -13.95 3.59
C PHE A 263 2.59 -14.44 3.84
N LEU A 264 3.14 -15.23 2.91
CA LEU A 264 4.47 -15.83 3.04
C LEU A 264 5.60 -14.79 3.05
N SER A 265 5.54 -13.78 2.17
CA SER A 265 6.56 -12.74 2.11
C SER A 265 6.51 -11.83 3.35
N THR A 266 5.32 -11.58 3.90
CA THR A 266 5.16 -10.77 5.11
C THR A 266 5.56 -11.52 6.37
N MET A 267 5.40 -12.84 6.42
CA MET A 267 5.97 -13.67 7.49
C MET A 267 7.47 -13.40 7.64
N THR A 268 8.20 -13.33 6.53
CA THR A 268 9.64 -12.99 6.51
C THR A 268 9.90 -11.55 6.99
N LEU A 269 9.13 -10.59 6.47
CA LEU A 269 9.27 -9.18 6.84
C LEU A 269 9.05 -8.98 8.35
N ALA A 270 8.02 -9.61 8.91
CA ALA A 270 7.68 -9.55 10.33
C ALA A 270 8.80 -10.12 11.22
N VAL A 271 9.45 -11.21 10.80
CA VAL A 271 10.63 -11.75 11.51
C VAL A 271 11.75 -10.71 11.59
N VAL A 272 12.11 -10.12 10.45
CA VAL A 272 13.20 -9.14 10.42
C VAL A 272 12.87 -7.90 11.25
N GLN A 273 11.64 -7.39 11.15
CA GLN A 273 11.19 -6.21 11.90
C GLN A 273 11.11 -6.46 13.40
N SER A 274 10.53 -7.58 13.82
CA SER A 274 10.26 -7.87 15.22
C SER A 274 11.48 -8.44 15.95
N PHE A 275 12.27 -9.27 15.28
CA PHE A 275 13.33 -10.04 15.94
C PHE A 275 14.75 -9.72 15.45
N GLY A 276 14.91 -9.01 14.32
CA GLY A 276 16.24 -8.65 13.80
C GLY A 276 17.17 -8.00 14.84
N PRO A 277 16.73 -6.94 15.55
CA PRO A 277 17.55 -6.34 16.62
C PRO A 277 17.90 -7.30 17.73
N SER A 278 16.94 -8.10 18.18
CA SER A 278 17.15 -9.08 19.25
C SER A 278 18.11 -10.19 18.82
N ILE A 279 18.04 -10.64 17.58
CA ILE A 279 18.97 -11.63 17.02
C ILE A 279 20.39 -11.08 16.99
N LEU A 280 20.59 -9.85 16.48
CA LEU A 280 21.92 -9.24 16.46
C LEU A 280 22.51 -9.08 17.87
N LYS A 281 21.70 -8.63 18.82
CA LYS A 281 22.14 -8.47 20.20
C LYS A 281 22.44 -9.81 20.85
N ALA A 282 21.54 -10.78 20.77
CA ALA A 282 21.64 -12.04 21.52
C ALA A 282 22.59 -13.04 20.86
N ALA A 283 22.61 -13.15 19.53
CA ALA A 283 23.47 -14.10 18.79
C ALA A 283 24.88 -13.57 18.55
N HIS A 284 25.05 -12.24 18.43
CA HIS A 284 26.30 -11.64 17.98
C HIS A 284 26.87 -10.61 18.95
N GLY A 285 26.23 -10.37 20.11
CA GLY A 285 26.70 -9.37 21.09
C GLY A 285 26.67 -7.92 20.58
N ALA A 286 25.86 -7.62 19.57
CA ALA A 286 25.76 -6.28 19.00
C ALA A 286 25.28 -5.26 20.03
N SER A 287 25.78 -4.02 19.92
CA SER A 287 25.25 -2.91 20.74
C SER A 287 23.78 -2.62 20.36
N LEU A 288 23.04 -1.98 21.28
CA LEU A 288 21.67 -1.59 21.05
C LEU A 288 21.56 -0.65 19.83
N GLU A 289 22.54 0.23 19.66
CA GLU A 289 22.62 1.17 18.53
C GLU A 289 22.75 0.42 17.19
N MET A 290 23.69 -0.54 17.11
CA MET A 290 23.85 -1.35 15.91
C MET A 290 22.59 -2.17 15.60
N ALA A 291 21.96 -2.75 16.61
CA ALA A 291 20.72 -3.51 16.47
C ALA A 291 19.57 -2.63 15.93
N THR A 292 19.45 -1.41 16.42
CA THR A 292 18.44 -0.44 15.96
C THR A 292 18.75 0.03 14.53
N LEU A 293 20.01 0.36 14.21
CA LEU A 293 20.44 0.75 12.87
C LEU A 293 20.20 -0.35 11.84
N THR A 294 20.19 -1.62 12.22
CA THR A 294 19.91 -2.74 11.31
C THR A 294 18.53 -2.64 10.68
N ILE A 295 17.49 -2.32 11.46
CA ILE A 295 16.14 -2.17 10.92
C ILE A 295 16.05 -0.93 10.03
N THR A 296 16.65 0.17 10.44
CA THR A 296 16.72 1.38 9.60
C THR A 296 17.41 1.07 8.28
N ALA A 297 18.54 0.38 8.29
CA ALA A 297 19.27 -0.02 7.09
C ALA A 297 18.44 -0.95 6.19
N TYR A 298 17.77 -1.95 6.78
CA TYR A 298 16.86 -2.84 6.05
C TYR A 298 15.75 -2.05 5.33
N MET A 299 15.08 -1.12 6.03
CA MET A 299 13.98 -0.32 5.49
C MET A 299 14.45 0.65 4.41
N LEU A 300 15.55 1.36 4.64
CA LEU A 300 16.11 2.30 3.64
C LEU A 300 16.62 1.57 2.40
N CYS A 301 17.33 0.44 2.57
CA CYS A 301 17.74 -0.38 1.43
C CYS A 301 16.54 -0.96 0.69
N GLY A 302 15.47 -1.35 1.40
CA GLY A 302 14.20 -1.76 0.80
C GLY A 302 13.56 -0.65 -0.03
N ALA A 303 13.54 0.58 0.48
CA ALA A 303 13.06 1.75 -0.24
C ALA A 303 13.89 2.03 -1.51
N LEU A 304 15.23 1.99 -1.42
CA LEU A 304 16.12 2.10 -2.58
C LEU A 304 15.88 0.98 -3.59
N GLY A 305 15.69 -0.26 -3.11
CA GLY A 305 15.31 -1.40 -3.95
C GLY A 305 14.00 -1.16 -4.70
N MET A 306 12.99 -0.58 -4.05
CA MET A 306 11.72 -0.23 -4.71
C MET A 306 11.87 0.83 -5.79
N LEU A 307 12.75 1.82 -5.60
CA LEU A 307 13.07 2.80 -6.65
C LEU A 307 13.66 2.10 -7.89
N VAL A 308 14.67 1.27 -7.70
CA VAL A 308 15.27 0.47 -8.77
C VAL A 308 14.23 -0.46 -9.40
N GLY A 309 13.43 -1.12 -8.57
CA GLY A 309 12.34 -2.01 -8.99
C GLY A 309 11.28 -1.33 -9.85
N GLY A 310 11.02 -0.04 -9.64
CA GLY A 310 10.11 0.76 -10.45
C GLY A 310 10.55 0.88 -11.90
N PHE A 311 11.84 1.15 -12.15
CA PHE A 311 12.42 1.17 -13.50
C PHE A 311 12.33 -0.21 -14.15
N VAL A 312 12.61 -1.27 -13.39
CA VAL A 312 12.52 -2.65 -13.87
C VAL A 312 11.07 -3.03 -14.20
N ALA A 313 10.11 -2.69 -13.33
CA ALA A 313 8.69 -3.00 -13.50
C ALA A 313 8.06 -2.25 -14.69
N ALA A 314 8.50 -1.03 -14.96
CA ALA A 314 8.03 -0.24 -16.11
C ALA A 314 8.41 -0.88 -17.45
N GLN A 315 9.49 -1.65 -17.51
CA GLN A 315 10.00 -2.31 -18.73
C GLN A 315 9.62 -3.80 -18.80
N ALA A 316 9.05 -4.39 -17.75
CA ALA A 316 8.97 -5.84 -17.60
C ALA A 316 7.73 -6.47 -18.22
N ALA A 317 7.90 -7.17 -19.34
CA ALA A 317 6.97 -8.24 -19.75
C ALA A 317 6.99 -9.45 -18.78
N ARG A 318 8.00 -9.58 -17.91
CA ARG A 318 8.31 -10.76 -17.09
C ARG A 318 8.29 -10.49 -15.58
N SER A 319 7.25 -9.83 -15.06
CA SER A 319 7.14 -9.44 -13.64
C SER A 319 7.36 -10.61 -12.66
N ALA A 320 6.82 -11.81 -12.95
CA ALA A 320 7.00 -12.98 -12.10
C ALA A 320 8.47 -13.44 -12.00
N LYS A 321 9.25 -13.31 -13.08
CA LYS A 321 10.69 -13.66 -13.07
C LYS A 321 11.48 -12.67 -12.21
N VAL A 322 11.19 -11.38 -12.30
CA VAL A 322 11.83 -10.35 -11.47
C VAL A 322 11.55 -10.61 -9.99
N VAL A 323 10.27 -10.86 -9.63
CA VAL A 323 9.86 -11.20 -8.26
C VAL A 323 10.60 -12.45 -7.78
N ALA A 324 10.63 -13.53 -8.57
CA ALA A 324 11.30 -14.77 -8.19
C ALA A 324 12.80 -14.59 -7.95
N MET A 325 13.47 -13.84 -8.82
CA MET A 325 14.92 -13.58 -8.68
C MET A 325 15.22 -12.69 -7.46
N SER A 326 14.45 -11.63 -7.26
CA SER A 326 14.68 -10.69 -6.16
C SER A 326 14.38 -11.33 -4.78
N MET A 327 13.26 -12.06 -4.66
CA MET A 327 12.92 -12.77 -3.43
C MET A 327 13.88 -13.94 -3.17
N GLY A 328 14.27 -14.67 -4.23
CA GLY A 328 15.27 -15.76 -4.14
C GLY A 328 16.63 -15.24 -3.64
N ALA A 329 17.08 -14.09 -4.16
CA ALA A 329 18.31 -13.45 -3.67
C ALA A 329 18.17 -13.05 -2.18
N GLY A 330 17.04 -12.47 -1.78
CA GLY A 330 16.76 -12.15 -0.38
C GLY A 330 16.77 -13.40 0.52
N ALA A 331 16.16 -14.50 0.08
CA ALA A 331 16.14 -15.75 0.82
C ALA A 331 17.55 -16.35 1.00
N MET A 332 18.37 -16.30 -0.04
CA MET A 332 19.78 -16.75 0.06
C MET A 332 20.59 -15.90 1.04
N LEU A 333 20.40 -14.58 1.03
CA LEU A 333 21.04 -13.69 2.01
C LEU A 333 20.63 -14.01 3.44
N LEU A 334 19.33 -14.26 3.68
CA LEU A 334 18.83 -14.68 4.99
C LEU A 334 19.40 -16.04 5.43
N LEU A 335 19.55 -17.01 4.52
CA LEU A 335 20.19 -18.29 4.82
C LEU A 335 21.66 -18.10 5.21
N VAL A 336 22.38 -17.24 4.52
CA VAL A 336 23.77 -16.92 4.90
C VAL A 336 23.81 -16.22 6.27
N CYS A 337 22.91 -15.27 6.54
CA CYS A 337 22.81 -14.63 7.85
C CYS A 337 22.48 -15.64 8.98
N SER A 338 21.67 -16.67 8.67
CA SER A 338 21.27 -17.68 9.66
C SER A 338 22.38 -18.57 10.16
N THR A 339 23.49 -18.68 9.41
CA THR A 339 24.67 -19.50 9.79
C THR A 339 25.48 -18.91 10.95
N GLY A 340 25.32 -17.61 11.24
CA GLY A 340 26.12 -16.90 12.23
C GLY A 340 27.55 -16.57 11.82
N TRP A 341 28.04 -17.05 10.66
CA TRP A 341 29.43 -16.87 10.21
C TRP A 341 29.81 -15.41 9.93
N LEU A 342 28.84 -14.57 9.61
CA LEU A 342 29.08 -13.18 9.21
C LEU A 342 29.40 -12.25 10.40
N GLY A 343 29.17 -12.70 11.64
CA GLY A 343 29.25 -11.83 12.81
C GLY A 343 28.18 -10.70 12.80
N ALA A 344 28.28 -9.77 13.74
CA ALA A 344 27.27 -8.71 13.89
C ALA A 344 27.17 -7.78 12.67
N MET A 345 28.31 -7.22 12.23
CA MET A 345 28.34 -6.28 11.10
C MET A 345 27.95 -6.95 9.79
N GLY A 346 28.45 -8.14 9.52
CA GLY A 346 28.11 -8.88 8.30
C GLY A 346 26.62 -9.28 8.27
N THR A 347 26.03 -9.65 9.40
CA THR A 347 24.59 -9.94 9.51
C THR A 347 23.76 -8.68 9.28
N MET A 348 24.17 -7.53 9.85
CA MET A 348 23.51 -6.24 9.58
C MET A 348 23.51 -5.89 8.08
N VAL A 349 24.67 -6.01 7.42
CA VAL A 349 24.81 -5.76 5.97
C VAL A 349 23.98 -6.77 5.16
N GLY A 350 23.98 -8.05 5.55
CA GLY A 350 23.20 -9.10 4.91
C GLY A 350 21.67 -8.86 5.01
N LEU A 351 21.20 -8.40 6.17
CA LEU A 351 19.80 -8.01 6.35
C LEU A 351 19.46 -6.77 5.52
N ALA A 352 20.31 -5.75 5.50
CA ALA A 352 20.12 -4.57 4.65
C ALA A 352 20.07 -4.92 3.16
N ALA A 353 20.97 -5.80 2.70
CA ALA A 353 20.97 -6.32 1.32
C ALA A 353 19.72 -7.16 1.02
N THR A 354 19.19 -7.91 2.01
CA THR A 354 17.90 -8.62 1.90
C THR A 354 16.77 -7.61 1.69
N GLY A 355 16.75 -6.51 2.45
CA GLY A 355 15.78 -5.43 2.27
C GLY A 355 15.81 -4.87 0.85
N PHE A 356 17.01 -4.58 0.32
CA PHE A 356 17.18 -4.11 -1.05
C PHE A 356 16.63 -5.12 -2.08
N ALA A 357 17.04 -6.39 -1.97
CA ALA A 357 16.62 -7.44 -2.88
C ALA A 357 15.10 -7.59 -2.90
N VAL A 358 14.46 -7.68 -1.74
CA VAL A 358 12.98 -7.77 -1.60
C VAL A 358 12.31 -6.51 -2.18
N GLY A 359 12.89 -5.33 -1.91
CA GLY A 359 12.39 -4.05 -2.43
C GLY A 359 12.33 -4.01 -3.95
N VAL A 360 13.36 -4.48 -4.66
CA VAL A 360 13.39 -4.55 -6.14
C VAL A 360 12.21 -5.36 -6.70
N GLY A 361 11.75 -6.39 -6.00
CA GLY A 361 10.60 -7.20 -6.40
C GLY A 361 9.24 -6.51 -6.23
N GLY A 362 9.14 -5.51 -5.35
CA GLY A 362 7.88 -4.89 -4.95
C GLY A 362 7.01 -4.39 -6.11
N PRO A 363 7.46 -3.45 -6.93
CA PRO A 363 6.66 -2.92 -8.04
C PRO A 363 6.28 -3.98 -9.09
N SER A 364 7.17 -4.94 -9.37
CA SER A 364 6.90 -6.06 -10.27
C SER A 364 5.83 -7.01 -9.69
N ARG A 365 5.81 -7.21 -8.37
CA ARG A 365 4.77 -7.94 -7.64
C ARG A 365 3.40 -7.30 -7.87
N ASP A 366 3.28 -5.98 -7.68
CA ASP A 366 2.02 -5.26 -7.79
C ASP A 366 1.51 -5.24 -9.25
N MET A 367 2.43 -5.15 -10.22
CA MET A 367 2.11 -5.35 -11.64
C MET A 367 1.61 -6.77 -11.94
N MET A 368 2.15 -7.80 -11.27
CA MET A 368 1.70 -9.18 -11.42
C MET A 368 0.26 -9.34 -10.90
N ILE A 369 -0.09 -8.75 -9.75
CA ILE A 369 -1.46 -8.77 -9.20
C ILE A 369 -2.41 -8.05 -10.15
N LYS A 370 -2.01 -6.88 -10.67
CA LYS A 370 -2.80 -6.15 -11.65
C LYS A 370 -3.18 -7.04 -12.84
N LYS A 371 -2.21 -7.77 -13.42
CA LYS A 371 -2.44 -8.70 -14.54
C LYS A 371 -3.38 -9.85 -14.16
N ALA A 372 -3.37 -10.29 -12.91
CA ALA A 372 -4.23 -11.35 -12.39
C ALA A 372 -5.65 -10.87 -12.06
N THR A 373 -5.87 -9.56 -11.93
CA THR A 373 -7.12 -8.95 -11.47
C THR A 373 -8.11 -8.82 -12.63
N PRO A 374 -9.35 -9.37 -12.51
CA PRO A 374 -10.41 -9.16 -13.50
C PRO A 374 -10.84 -7.69 -13.57
N LYS A 375 -11.27 -7.25 -14.78
CA LYS A 375 -11.81 -5.90 -14.97
C LYS A 375 -13.02 -5.67 -14.05
N GLY A 376 -13.05 -4.52 -13.36
CA GLY A 376 -14.13 -4.13 -12.47
C GLY A 376 -14.15 -4.83 -11.10
N ALA A 377 -13.06 -5.53 -10.71
CA ALA A 377 -12.93 -6.18 -9.40
C ALA A 377 -11.63 -5.76 -8.67
N THR A 378 -11.07 -4.60 -9.00
CA THR A 378 -9.77 -4.15 -8.45
C THR A 378 -9.82 -4.06 -6.93
N GLY A 379 -10.78 -3.34 -6.35
CA GLY A 379 -10.88 -3.17 -4.90
C GLY A 379 -11.01 -4.51 -4.17
N ARG A 380 -11.89 -5.39 -4.63
CA ARG A 380 -12.15 -6.72 -4.03
C ARG A 380 -10.92 -7.62 -4.08
N VAL A 381 -10.27 -7.70 -5.25
CA VAL A 381 -9.08 -8.57 -5.42
C VAL A 381 -7.91 -8.03 -4.60
N TYR A 382 -7.63 -6.74 -4.65
CA TYR A 382 -6.54 -6.16 -3.86
C TYR A 382 -6.84 -6.24 -2.37
N GLY A 383 -8.06 -5.96 -1.92
CA GLY A 383 -8.45 -6.12 -0.52
C GLY A 383 -8.22 -7.55 -0.01
N THR A 384 -8.67 -8.56 -0.76
CA THR A 384 -8.47 -9.96 -0.38
C THR A 384 -6.98 -10.36 -0.43
N VAL A 385 -6.25 -9.97 -1.45
CA VAL A 385 -4.85 -10.34 -1.62
C VAL A 385 -3.97 -9.70 -0.53
N TYR A 386 -4.18 -8.42 -0.24
CA TYR A 386 -3.38 -7.71 0.75
C TYR A 386 -3.77 -8.02 2.20
N SER A 387 -4.96 -8.58 2.48
CA SER A 387 -5.25 -9.10 3.82
C SER A 387 -4.31 -10.26 4.23
N GLY A 388 -3.67 -10.92 3.25
CA GLY A 388 -2.57 -11.85 3.51
C GLY A 388 -1.36 -11.18 4.19
N LEU A 389 -1.11 -9.89 3.91
CA LEU A 389 -0.06 -9.11 4.57
C LEU A 389 -0.35 -8.97 6.08
N ASP A 390 -1.55 -8.50 6.43
CA ASP A 390 -1.94 -8.34 7.85
C ASP A 390 -1.91 -9.68 8.58
N LEU A 391 -2.38 -10.76 7.94
CA LEU A 391 -2.34 -12.10 8.50
C LEU A 391 -0.89 -12.56 8.75
N GLY A 392 0.04 -12.25 7.84
CA GLY A 392 1.46 -12.53 8.03
C GLY A 392 2.05 -11.82 9.25
N PHE A 393 1.73 -10.53 9.44
CA PHE A 393 2.13 -9.77 10.63
C PHE A 393 1.48 -10.28 11.92
N ALA A 394 0.26 -10.80 11.87
CA ALA A 394 -0.41 -11.34 13.04
C ALA A 394 0.14 -12.73 13.46
N VAL A 395 0.47 -13.60 12.50
CA VAL A 395 0.87 -14.99 12.73
C VAL A 395 2.37 -15.15 12.99
N SER A 396 3.20 -14.36 12.32
CA SER A 396 4.67 -14.49 12.37
C SER A 396 5.25 -14.42 13.80
N PRO A 397 4.88 -13.43 14.64
CA PRO A 397 5.42 -13.34 15.99
C PRO A 397 5.11 -14.56 16.87
N VAL A 398 3.95 -15.19 16.67
CA VAL A 398 3.56 -16.38 17.42
C VAL A 398 4.48 -17.56 17.10
N ILE A 399 4.73 -17.80 15.81
CA ILE A 399 5.55 -18.94 15.37
C ILE A 399 7.03 -18.71 15.72
N PHE A 400 7.56 -17.55 15.35
CA PHE A 400 9.00 -17.28 15.50
C PHE A 400 9.39 -16.83 16.89
N GLY A 401 8.46 -16.25 17.68
CA GLY A 401 8.67 -15.95 19.09
C GLY A 401 9.02 -17.20 19.90
N ALA A 402 8.35 -18.31 19.63
CA ALA A 402 8.66 -19.59 20.27
C ALA A 402 10.08 -20.12 19.96
N LEU A 403 10.63 -19.83 18.79
CA LEU A 403 12.02 -20.14 18.43
C LEU A 403 12.99 -19.17 19.12
N MET A 404 12.64 -17.90 19.20
CA MET A 404 13.42 -16.86 19.88
C MET A 404 13.54 -17.15 21.37
N ASP A 405 12.45 -17.54 22.04
CA ASP A 405 12.42 -17.91 23.47
C ASP A 405 13.34 -19.10 23.77
N LYS A 406 13.52 -20.00 22.80
CA LYS A 406 14.46 -21.14 22.90
C LYS A 406 15.90 -20.80 22.51
N GLY A 407 16.22 -19.52 22.22
CA GLY A 407 17.54 -19.10 21.76
C GLY A 407 17.90 -19.58 20.34
N GLN A 408 16.93 -20.03 19.55
CA GLN A 408 17.16 -20.58 18.20
C GLN A 408 17.21 -19.46 17.13
N TYR A 409 18.11 -18.51 17.30
CA TYR A 409 18.21 -17.29 16.47
C TYR A 409 18.49 -17.62 14.99
N GLY A 410 19.42 -18.54 14.72
CA GLY A 410 19.71 -19.00 13.36
C GLY A 410 18.49 -19.67 12.72
N ALA A 411 17.80 -20.56 13.46
CA ALA A 411 16.59 -21.21 12.97
C ALA A 411 15.46 -20.20 12.65
N THR A 412 15.37 -19.10 13.40
CA THR A 412 14.43 -18.01 13.14
C THR A 412 14.70 -17.34 11.78
N LEU A 413 15.96 -17.00 11.47
CA LEU A 413 16.33 -16.43 10.17
C LEU A 413 16.20 -17.46 9.03
N ALA A 414 16.58 -18.71 9.26
CA ALA A 414 16.42 -19.80 8.27
C ALA A 414 14.93 -20.05 7.96
N GLY A 415 14.07 -20.04 8.98
CA GLY A 415 12.62 -20.14 8.80
C GLY A 415 12.06 -18.98 7.99
N ALA A 416 12.51 -17.74 8.25
CA ALA A 416 12.16 -16.58 7.45
C ALA A 416 12.58 -16.76 5.97
N ALA A 417 13.77 -17.30 5.71
CA ALA A 417 14.24 -17.62 4.36
C ALA A 417 13.35 -18.66 3.68
N VAL A 418 12.92 -19.71 4.41
CA VAL A 418 11.99 -20.74 3.89
C VAL A 418 10.67 -20.10 3.47
N PHE A 419 10.07 -19.24 4.28
CA PHE A 419 8.84 -18.52 3.92
C PHE A 419 9.04 -17.65 2.68
N LEU A 420 10.19 -17.00 2.53
CA LEU A 420 10.50 -16.20 1.35
C LEU A 420 10.67 -17.07 0.09
N MET A 421 11.27 -18.26 0.21
CA MET A 421 11.34 -19.24 -0.88
C MET A 421 9.95 -19.78 -1.27
N LEU A 422 9.09 -20.04 -0.30
CA LEU A 422 7.70 -20.41 -0.57
C LEU A 422 6.95 -19.29 -1.30
N ALA A 423 7.22 -18.02 -0.97
CA ALA A 423 6.69 -16.88 -1.70
C ALA A 423 7.18 -16.85 -3.17
N VAL A 424 8.42 -17.27 -3.46
CA VAL A 424 8.92 -17.45 -4.85
C VAL A 424 8.08 -18.50 -5.60
N VAL A 425 7.77 -19.63 -4.95
CA VAL A 425 6.91 -20.67 -5.55
C VAL A 425 5.52 -20.11 -5.85
N ALA A 426 4.94 -19.37 -4.90
CA ALA A 426 3.65 -18.72 -5.10
C ALA A 426 3.68 -17.72 -6.27
N ALA A 427 4.71 -16.88 -6.38
CA ALA A 427 4.90 -15.96 -7.50
C ALA A 427 5.00 -16.68 -8.86
N GLY A 428 5.73 -17.80 -8.91
CA GLY A 428 5.83 -18.66 -10.09
C GLY A 428 4.48 -19.24 -10.51
N ALA A 429 3.66 -19.66 -9.53
CA ALA A 429 2.32 -20.17 -9.78
C ALA A 429 1.37 -19.09 -10.34
N VAL A 430 1.49 -17.84 -9.87
CA VAL A 430 0.76 -16.69 -10.44
C VAL A 430 1.20 -16.43 -11.87
N GLY A 431 2.54 -16.39 -12.13
CA GLY A 431 3.09 -16.13 -13.46
C GLY A 431 2.60 -17.11 -14.52
N LYS A 432 2.61 -18.42 -14.21
CA LYS A 432 2.10 -19.46 -15.12
C LYS A 432 0.63 -19.27 -15.49
N ARG A 433 -0.22 -18.83 -14.53
CA ARG A 433 -1.67 -18.66 -14.72
C ARG A 433 -2.06 -17.34 -15.39
N THR A 434 -1.18 -16.34 -15.37
CA THR A 434 -1.41 -15.06 -16.06
C THR A 434 -0.96 -15.07 -17.52
N VAL A 435 -0.05 -15.97 -17.89
CA VAL A 435 0.40 -16.17 -19.29
C VAL A 435 -0.62 -17.03 -20.07
N ALA A 436 -1.36 -17.90 -19.38
CA ALA A 436 -2.35 -18.79 -20.00
C ALA A 436 -3.73 -18.11 -20.28
N ARG A 437 -3.86 -16.82 -19.99
CA ARG A 437 -5.02 -15.99 -20.31
C ARG A 437 -4.68 -14.93 -21.35
#